data_581f738db798ae7b07fee4af05742496
#
_entry.id   581f738db798ae7b07fee4af05742496
#
_cell.length_a   1.000
_cell.length_b   1.000
_cell.length_c   1.000
_cell.angle_alpha   90.00
_cell.angle_beta   90.00
_cell.angle_gamma   90.00
#
_symmetry.space_group_name_H-M   'P 1'
#
loop_
_entity.id
_entity.type
_entity.pdbx_description
1 polymer ?
#
loop_
_entity_poly.entity_id
_entity_poly.type
_entity_poly.pdbx_seq_one_letter_code
_entity_poly.pdbx_strand_id
1 'polypeptide(L)'
;MKAKDIAMASDKIILYIHGKGGNATEADGYRSILPEYDIIGIDYDDSFPSAAKRDIQAAYDKLARRYSHISVLANSIGAYFAMLALQDRKVSKAALISPILDIERLICDMMLWAGVTEEILEKQGGIPTTFGETLSYKYLCYVRDNPICWTVPTEILYAEKDNLTSRNTVEQFVSSHNAHLTVMENGEHWFHTDEQLNF
;
A
#
# COMPACT_ATOMS: atom_id res chain seq x y z
N MET A 1 15.38 47.29 6.30
CA MET A 1 14.38 46.38 5.73
C MET A 1 14.90 44.96 5.92
N LYS A 2 14.36 44.21 6.85
CA LYS A 2 14.70 42.79 7.01
C LYS A 2 14.02 42.00 5.89
N ALA A 3 14.81 41.29 5.10
CA ALA A 3 14.28 40.30 4.16
C ALA A 3 13.43 39.32 4.97
N LYS A 4 12.14 39.23 4.64
CA LYS A 4 11.29 38.14 5.12
C LYS A 4 11.86 36.87 4.52
N ASP A 5 12.32 35.95 5.37
CA ASP A 5 12.57 34.58 4.97
C ASP A 5 11.28 34.03 4.34
N ILE A 6 11.25 33.98 3.03
CA ILE A 6 10.23 33.25 2.28
C ILE A 6 10.60 31.79 2.56
N ALA A 7 9.89 31.16 3.47
CA ALA A 7 9.99 29.71 3.64
C ALA A 7 9.79 29.11 2.24
N MET A 8 10.84 28.55 1.66
CA MET A 8 10.77 27.83 0.39
C MET A 8 9.79 26.69 0.61
N ALA A 9 8.73 26.64 -0.18
CA ALA A 9 7.81 25.51 -0.16
C ALA A 9 8.62 24.22 -0.31
N SER A 10 8.32 23.20 0.48
CA SER A 10 9.01 21.91 0.40
C SER A 10 8.96 21.40 -1.04
N ASP A 11 10.12 20.96 -1.55
CA ASP A 11 10.24 20.30 -2.85
C ASP A 11 9.98 18.78 -2.74
N LYS A 12 9.73 18.31 -1.51
CA LYS A 12 9.53 16.92 -1.16
C LYS A 12 8.12 16.70 -0.66
N ILE A 13 7.44 15.70 -1.23
CA ILE A 13 6.12 15.31 -0.80
C ILE A 13 6.03 13.80 -0.58
N ILE A 14 5.22 13.41 0.39
CA ILE A 14 4.78 12.04 0.58
C ILE A 14 3.33 11.93 0.12
N LEU A 15 3.09 11.02 -0.82
CA LEU A 15 1.76 10.58 -1.21
C LEU A 15 1.37 9.40 -0.31
N TYR A 16 0.36 9.62 0.54
CA TYR A 16 -0.16 8.57 1.41
C TYR A 16 -1.31 7.83 0.73
N ILE A 17 -1.24 6.49 0.78
CA ILE A 17 -2.23 5.58 0.18
C ILE A 17 -2.74 4.67 1.30
N HIS A 18 -3.99 4.88 1.71
CA HIS A 18 -4.61 4.16 2.82
C HIS A 18 -4.87 2.69 2.51
N GLY A 19 -5.10 1.90 3.55
CA GLY A 19 -5.56 0.53 3.46
C GLY A 19 -7.07 0.42 3.21
N LYS A 20 -7.59 -0.80 3.23
CA LYS A 20 -9.03 -1.05 3.06
C LYS A 20 -9.85 -0.37 4.16
N GLY A 21 -10.89 0.35 3.76
CA GLY A 21 -11.76 1.09 4.66
C GLY A 21 -11.14 2.34 5.29
N GLY A 22 -9.89 2.67 4.93
CA GLY A 22 -9.22 3.90 5.33
C GLY A 22 -9.66 5.10 4.49
N ASN A 23 -8.98 6.24 4.68
CA ASN A 23 -9.25 7.47 3.95
C ASN A 23 -8.04 8.41 3.93
N ALA A 24 -8.13 9.46 3.11
CA ALA A 24 -7.06 10.45 2.91
C ALA A 24 -6.62 11.16 4.19
N THR A 25 -7.50 11.33 5.19
CA THR A 25 -7.19 12.11 6.41
C THR A 25 -6.24 11.37 7.35
N GLU A 26 -6.05 10.06 7.20
CA GLU A 26 -5.04 9.30 7.97
C GLU A 26 -3.62 9.86 7.76
N ALA A 27 -3.37 10.49 6.62
CA ALA A 27 -2.12 11.19 6.32
C ALA A 27 -1.75 12.26 7.36
N ASP A 28 -2.74 12.85 8.03
CA ASP A 28 -2.52 13.93 8.99
C ASP A 28 -1.74 13.45 10.24
N GLY A 29 -1.89 12.18 10.61
CA GLY A 29 -1.13 11.56 11.71
C GLY A 29 0.38 11.56 11.50
N TYR A 30 0.84 11.56 10.26
CA TYR A 30 2.26 11.51 9.92
C TYR A 30 2.93 12.89 9.85
N ARG A 31 2.16 13.99 9.82
CA ARG A 31 2.71 15.35 9.64
C ARG A 31 3.62 15.80 10.79
N SER A 32 3.31 15.39 12.01
CA SER A 32 4.14 15.71 13.18
C SER A 32 5.42 14.89 13.25
N ILE A 33 5.44 13.70 12.61
CA ILE A 33 6.55 12.76 12.62
C ILE A 33 7.55 13.09 11.50
N LEU A 34 7.06 13.61 10.38
CA LEU A 34 7.86 13.88 9.17
C LEU A 34 7.73 15.36 8.75
N PRO A 35 8.14 16.31 9.60
CA PRO A 35 7.91 17.76 9.39
C PRO A 35 8.64 18.34 8.17
N GLU A 36 9.66 17.65 7.66
CA GLU A 36 10.42 18.06 6.47
C GLU A 36 9.73 17.74 5.14
N TYR A 37 8.62 16.99 5.17
CA TYR A 37 7.83 16.66 3.99
C TYR A 37 6.46 17.35 4.01
N ASP A 38 6.01 17.79 2.85
CA ASP A 38 4.59 17.90 2.63
C ASP A 38 3.99 16.50 2.59
N ILE A 39 2.83 16.27 3.22
CA ILE A 39 2.16 14.97 3.19
C ILE A 39 0.73 15.17 2.72
N ILE A 40 0.31 14.38 1.75
CA ILE A 40 -1.05 14.38 1.23
C ILE A 40 -1.58 12.96 1.12
N GLY A 41 -2.72 12.69 1.73
CA GLY A 41 -3.48 11.48 1.51
C GLY A 41 -4.44 11.66 0.33
N ILE A 42 -4.81 10.56 -0.28
CA ILE A 42 -5.81 10.53 -1.35
C ILE A 42 -6.87 9.49 -1.05
N ASP A 43 -8.11 9.82 -1.36
CA ASP A 43 -9.18 8.84 -1.52
C ASP A 43 -9.14 8.31 -2.94
N TYR A 44 -9.36 7.01 -3.10
CA TYR A 44 -9.34 6.33 -4.39
C TYR A 44 -10.37 5.20 -4.39
N ASP A 45 -10.82 4.79 -5.56
CA ASP A 45 -11.73 3.66 -5.73
C ASP A 45 -10.96 2.34 -5.57
N ASP A 46 -11.08 1.72 -4.40
CA ASP A 46 -10.44 0.44 -4.04
C ASP A 46 -11.27 -0.80 -4.44
N SER A 47 -12.41 -0.59 -5.09
CA SER A 47 -13.30 -1.67 -5.49
C SER A 47 -12.68 -2.63 -6.51
N PHE A 48 -11.72 -2.15 -7.32
CA PHE A 48 -11.01 -2.95 -8.31
C PHE A 48 -9.61 -2.39 -8.63
N PRO A 49 -8.59 -3.23 -8.87
CA PRO A 49 -7.20 -2.77 -9.03
C PRO A 49 -7.00 -1.74 -10.15
N SER A 50 -7.71 -1.84 -11.27
CA SER A 50 -7.58 -0.85 -12.34
C SER A 50 -8.19 0.51 -11.99
N ALA A 51 -9.20 0.56 -11.12
CA ALA A 51 -9.77 1.81 -10.63
C ALA A 51 -8.79 2.49 -9.67
N ALA A 52 -8.29 1.75 -8.68
CA ALA A 52 -7.25 2.25 -7.77
C ALA A 52 -6.01 2.75 -8.53
N LYS A 53 -5.51 1.95 -9.49
CA LYS A 53 -4.38 2.34 -10.36
C LYS A 53 -4.61 3.68 -11.04
N ARG A 54 -5.77 3.86 -11.67
CA ARG A 54 -6.13 5.10 -12.38
C ARG A 54 -6.11 6.31 -11.45
N ASP A 55 -6.75 6.20 -10.28
CA ASP A 55 -6.92 7.31 -9.36
C ASP A 55 -5.59 7.69 -8.69
N ILE A 56 -4.78 6.70 -8.30
CA ILE A 56 -3.44 6.91 -7.73
C ILE A 56 -2.50 7.53 -8.77
N GLN A 57 -2.54 7.07 -10.02
CA GLN A 57 -1.74 7.66 -11.10
C GLN A 57 -2.13 9.12 -11.35
N ALA A 58 -3.42 9.42 -11.39
CA ALA A 58 -3.90 10.79 -11.57
C ALA A 58 -3.44 11.73 -10.44
N ALA A 59 -3.46 11.25 -9.19
CA ALA A 59 -2.96 12.01 -8.05
C ALA A 59 -1.44 12.22 -8.15
N TYR A 60 -0.68 11.17 -8.42
CA TYR A 60 0.76 11.26 -8.62
C TYR A 60 1.14 12.25 -9.74
N ASP A 61 0.51 12.13 -10.91
CA ASP A 61 0.81 12.98 -12.08
C ASP A 61 0.48 14.47 -11.80
N LYS A 62 -0.51 14.75 -10.94
CA LYS A 62 -0.79 16.11 -10.45
C LYS A 62 0.32 16.63 -9.54
N LEU A 63 0.83 15.79 -8.63
CA LEU A 63 1.92 16.15 -7.71
C LEU A 63 3.25 16.34 -8.45
N ALA A 64 3.54 15.53 -9.45
CA ALA A 64 4.77 15.59 -10.24
C ALA A 64 4.93 16.88 -11.04
N ARG A 65 3.88 17.69 -11.17
CA ARG A 65 3.96 19.05 -11.76
C ARG A 65 4.53 20.09 -10.79
N ARG A 66 4.54 19.79 -9.48
CA ARG A 66 4.90 20.74 -8.44
C ARG A 66 6.11 20.28 -7.62
N TYR A 67 6.26 18.98 -7.39
CA TYR A 67 7.29 18.41 -6.55
C TYR A 67 8.27 17.59 -7.39
N SER A 68 9.57 17.77 -7.16
CA SER A 68 10.59 16.98 -7.85
C SER A 68 10.92 15.68 -7.10
N HIS A 69 10.58 15.61 -5.81
CA HIS A 69 10.80 14.45 -4.95
C HIS A 69 9.48 13.94 -4.37
N ILE A 70 8.91 12.90 -4.98
CA ILE A 70 7.69 12.27 -4.52
C ILE A 70 8.07 10.92 -3.89
N SER A 71 7.75 10.76 -2.61
CA SER A 71 7.84 9.49 -1.88
C SER A 71 6.43 8.95 -1.66
N VAL A 72 6.34 7.66 -1.36
CA VAL A 72 5.07 6.98 -1.08
C VAL A 72 5.10 6.44 0.34
N LEU A 73 4.00 6.62 1.06
CA LEU A 73 3.69 5.93 2.30
C LEU A 73 2.37 5.17 2.10
N ALA A 74 2.39 3.87 2.26
CA ALA A 74 1.21 3.06 1.99
C ALA A 74 0.97 2.00 3.05
N ASN A 75 -0.32 1.78 3.38
CA ASN A 75 -0.75 0.86 4.40
C ASN A 75 -1.50 -0.33 3.80
N SER A 76 -1.22 -1.54 4.27
CA SER A 76 -1.95 -2.77 3.95
C SER A 76 -2.11 -2.99 2.43
N ILE A 77 -3.34 -3.15 1.93
CA ILE A 77 -3.63 -3.30 0.49
C ILE A 77 -3.29 -2.04 -0.32
N GLY A 78 -3.22 -0.87 0.33
CA GLY A 78 -2.71 0.35 -0.29
C GLY A 78 -1.29 0.20 -0.83
N ALA A 79 -0.45 -0.65 -0.20
CA ALA A 79 0.89 -0.97 -0.70
C ALA A 79 0.85 -1.68 -2.05
N TYR A 80 -0.04 -2.68 -2.21
CA TYR A 80 -0.26 -3.34 -3.50
C TYR A 80 -0.71 -2.34 -4.58
N PHE A 81 -1.71 -1.51 -4.26
CA PHE A 81 -2.20 -0.51 -5.22
C PHE A 81 -1.15 0.55 -5.57
N ALA A 82 -0.34 0.97 -4.59
CA ALA A 82 0.76 1.89 -4.82
C ALA A 82 1.80 1.30 -5.78
N MET A 83 2.24 0.07 -5.54
CA MET A 83 3.20 -0.61 -6.41
C MET A 83 2.62 -0.82 -7.81
N LEU A 84 1.38 -1.30 -7.94
CA LEU A 84 0.69 -1.50 -9.22
C LEU A 84 0.55 -0.20 -10.02
N ALA A 85 0.24 0.91 -9.34
CA ALA A 85 0.02 2.19 -9.99
C ALA A 85 1.31 2.91 -10.38
N LEU A 86 2.36 2.79 -9.56
CA LEU A 86 3.52 3.67 -9.63
C LEU A 86 4.82 2.99 -10.07
N GLN A 87 4.80 1.70 -10.42
CA GLN A 87 6.00 0.98 -10.90
C GLN A 87 6.67 1.64 -12.12
N ASP A 88 5.90 2.35 -12.94
CA ASP A 88 6.37 3.07 -14.13
C ASP A 88 6.55 4.58 -13.87
N ARG A 89 6.55 5.01 -12.60
CA ARG A 89 6.69 6.41 -12.20
C ARG A 89 7.98 6.62 -11.42
N LYS A 90 8.45 7.88 -11.41
CA LYS A 90 9.67 8.25 -10.69
C LYS A 90 9.35 8.49 -9.21
N VAL A 91 9.21 7.41 -8.44
CA VAL A 91 9.08 7.47 -6.98
C VAL A 91 10.47 7.52 -6.35
N SER A 92 10.69 8.44 -5.41
CA SER A 92 12.00 8.60 -4.76
C SER A 92 12.31 7.47 -3.78
N LYS A 93 11.33 7.11 -2.95
CA LYS A 93 11.37 5.98 -2.01
C LYS A 93 9.95 5.62 -1.58
N ALA A 94 9.78 4.44 -1.03
CA ALA A 94 8.52 4.00 -0.46
C ALA A 94 8.72 3.56 1.00
N ALA A 95 7.70 3.80 1.83
CA ALA A 95 7.54 3.18 3.14
C ALA A 95 6.21 2.43 3.15
N LEU A 96 6.26 1.16 3.48
CA LEU A 96 5.09 0.27 3.44
C LEU A 96 4.83 -0.28 4.85
N ILE A 97 3.62 -0.08 5.36
CA ILE A 97 3.21 -0.52 6.70
C ILE A 97 2.28 -1.72 6.57
N SER A 98 2.61 -2.85 7.20
CA SER A 98 1.88 -4.11 7.10
C SER A 98 1.41 -4.42 5.67
N PRO A 99 2.32 -4.39 4.67
CA PRO A 99 1.92 -4.36 3.27
C PRO A 99 1.35 -5.69 2.79
N ILE A 100 0.35 -5.64 1.92
CA ILE A 100 0.01 -6.76 1.04
C ILE A 100 0.98 -6.74 -0.14
N LEU A 101 1.98 -7.61 -0.11
CA LEU A 101 3.05 -7.69 -1.11
C LEU A 101 2.76 -8.70 -2.22
N ASP A 102 1.90 -9.68 -1.92
CA ASP A 102 1.47 -10.73 -2.84
C ASP A 102 -0.05 -10.90 -2.75
N ILE A 103 -0.77 -10.14 -3.55
CA ILE A 103 -2.24 -10.15 -3.54
C ILE A 103 -2.82 -11.43 -4.15
N GLU A 104 -2.13 -12.07 -5.11
CA GLU A 104 -2.57 -13.36 -5.65
C GLU A 104 -2.54 -14.41 -4.55
N ARG A 105 -1.46 -14.47 -3.77
CA ARG A 105 -1.33 -15.37 -2.64
C ARG A 105 -2.43 -15.11 -1.61
N LEU A 106 -2.70 -13.85 -1.25
CA LEU A 106 -3.76 -13.52 -0.31
C LEU A 106 -5.13 -13.99 -0.84
N ILE A 107 -5.43 -13.80 -2.12
CA ILE A 107 -6.69 -14.30 -2.71
C ILE A 107 -6.76 -15.82 -2.62
N CYS A 108 -5.67 -16.55 -2.92
CA CYS A 108 -5.60 -17.99 -2.80
C CYS A 108 -5.81 -18.47 -1.35
N ASP A 109 -5.20 -17.79 -0.37
CA ASP A 109 -5.40 -18.10 1.04
C ASP A 109 -6.85 -17.83 1.46
N MET A 110 -7.48 -16.74 1.01
CA MET A 110 -8.90 -16.45 1.23
C MET A 110 -9.82 -17.49 0.60
N MET A 111 -9.49 -18.00 -0.59
CA MET A 111 -10.22 -19.11 -1.22
C MET A 111 -10.13 -20.38 -0.37
N LEU A 112 -8.93 -20.69 0.15
CA LEU A 112 -8.72 -21.82 1.05
C LEU A 112 -9.56 -21.68 2.33
N TRP A 113 -9.56 -20.51 2.97
CA TRP A 113 -10.35 -20.25 4.17
C TRP A 113 -11.85 -20.37 3.93
N ALA A 114 -12.31 -20.00 2.73
CA ALA A 114 -13.72 -20.12 2.34
C ALA A 114 -14.10 -21.53 1.82
N GLY A 115 -13.14 -22.44 1.66
CA GLY A 115 -13.38 -23.75 1.04
C GLY A 115 -13.78 -23.67 -0.43
N VAL A 116 -13.29 -22.65 -1.15
CA VAL A 116 -13.61 -22.38 -2.57
C VAL A 116 -12.44 -22.79 -3.44
N THR A 117 -12.70 -23.60 -4.48
CA THR A 117 -11.69 -23.89 -5.52
C THR A 117 -11.75 -22.83 -6.63
N GLU A 118 -10.68 -22.76 -7.44
CA GLU A 118 -10.64 -21.82 -8.55
C GLU A 118 -11.71 -22.11 -9.59
N GLU A 119 -12.00 -23.37 -9.87
CA GLU A 119 -13.08 -23.77 -10.79
C GLU A 119 -14.48 -23.34 -10.31
N ILE A 120 -14.69 -23.38 -8.99
CA ILE A 120 -15.94 -22.89 -8.39
C ILE A 120 -16.02 -21.37 -8.53
N LEU A 121 -14.93 -20.66 -8.23
CA LEU A 121 -14.86 -19.21 -8.33
C LEU A 121 -15.03 -18.74 -9.79
N GLU A 122 -14.39 -19.42 -10.75
CA GLU A 122 -14.55 -19.15 -12.18
C GLU A 122 -15.99 -19.28 -12.63
N LYS A 123 -16.63 -20.40 -12.26
CA LYS A 123 -18.04 -20.67 -12.63
C LYS A 123 -19.02 -19.68 -12.05
N GLN A 124 -18.78 -19.19 -10.82
CA GLN A 124 -19.68 -18.26 -10.14
C GLN A 124 -19.33 -16.79 -10.39
N GLY A 125 -18.10 -16.50 -10.78
CA GLY A 125 -17.58 -15.15 -11.02
C GLY A 125 -17.29 -14.35 -9.75
N GLY A 126 -18.14 -14.48 -8.71
CA GLY A 126 -17.97 -13.82 -7.41
C GLY A 126 -18.65 -14.61 -6.30
N ILE A 127 -17.99 -14.72 -5.14
CA ILE A 127 -18.46 -15.49 -3.99
C ILE A 127 -18.27 -14.67 -2.72
N PRO A 128 -19.35 -14.25 -2.04
CA PRO A 128 -19.25 -13.61 -0.72
C PRO A 128 -18.77 -14.63 0.32
N THR A 129 -17.87 -14.19 1.19
CA THR A 129 -17.28 -15.02 2.25
C THR A 129 -17.89 -14.71 3.61
N THR A 130 -17.73 -15.62 4.57
CA THR A 130 -18.19 -15.42 5.96
C THR A 130 -17.35 -14.41 6.75
N PHE A 131 -16.17 -14.06 6.26
CA PHE A 131 -15.29 -13.05 6.85
C PHE A 131 -15.43 -11.66 6.20
N GLY A 132 -16.51 -11.42 5.44
CA GLY A 132 -16.89 -10.09 4.96
C GLY A 132 -16.28 -9.68 3.63
N GLU A 133 -15.44 -10.52 3.01
CA GLU A 133 -14.88 -10.27 1.68
C GLU A 133 -15.71 -10.94 0.58
N THR A 134 -15.57 -10.43 -0.64
CA THR A 134 -16.11 -11.11 -1.83
C THR A 134 -14.95 -11.55 -2.72
N LEU A 135 -14.77 -12.86 -2.84
CA LEU A 135 -13.85 -13.43 -3.82
C LEU A 135 -14.36 -13.11 -5.24
N SER A 136 -13.45 -12.71 -6.12
CA SER A 136 -13.79 -12.36 -7.51
C SER A 136 -12.81 -13.01 -8.47
N TYR A 137 -13.32 -13.84 -9.39
CA TYR A 137 -12.49 -14.44 -10.44
C TYR A 137 -11.89 -13.40 -11.36
N LYS A 138 -12.68 -12.36 -11.70
CA LYS A 138 -12.17 -11.24 -12.50
C LYS A 138 -11.01 -10.51 -11.83
N TYR A 139 -11.07 -10.36 -10.51
CA TYR A 139 -9.97 -9.73 -9.75
C TYR A 139 -8.72 -10.61 -9.79
N LEU A 140 -8.85 -11.92 -9.55
CA LEU A 140 -7.75 -12.88 -9.61
C LEU A 140 -7.08 -12.89 -10.99
N CYS A 141 -7.86 -12.96 -12.08
CA CYS A 141 -7.33 -12.86 -13.44
C CYS A 141 -6.59 -11.55 -13.68
N TYR A 142 -7.17 -10.42 -13.25
CA TYR A 142 -6.52 -9.13 -13.41
C TYR A 142 -5.16 -9.07 -12.71
N VAL A 143 -5.05 -9.62 -11.51
CA VAL A 143 -3.79 -9.66 -10.75
C VAL A 143 -2.73 -10.45 -11.51
N ARG A 144 -3.08 -11.62 -12.04
CA ARG A 144 -2.18 -12.48 -12.83
C ARG A 144 -1.72 -11.83 -14.13
N ASP A 145 -2.62 -11.10 -14.79
CA ASP A 145 -2.35 -10.42 -16.06
C ASP A 145 -1.54 -9.12 -15.87
N ASN A 146 -1.44 -8.62 -14.63
CA ASN A 146 -0.76 -7.37 -14.30
C ASN A 146 0.28 -7.57 -13.19
N PRO A 147 1.35 -8.32 -13.44
CA PRO A 147 2.42 -8.52 -12.46
C PRO A 147 3.09 -7.20 -12.11
N ILE A 148 3.54 -7.07 -10.86
CA ILE A 148 4.23 -5.90 -10.37
C ILE A 148 5.74 -6.07 -10.55
N CYS A 149 6.38 -5.07 -11.18
CA CYS A 149 7.84 -4.94 -11.30
C CYS A 149 8.32 -3.76 -10.47
N TRP A 150 8.47 -3.94 -9.17
CA TRP A 150 8.82 -2.88 -8.24
C TRP A 150 10.33 -2.73 -8.09
N THR A 151 10.86 -1.52 -8.32
CA THR A 151 12.30 -1.24 -8.25
C THR A 151 12.64 -0.06 -7.32
N VAL A 152 11.63 0.53 -6.69
CA VAL A 152 11.80 1.69 -5.80
C VAL A 152 12.43 1.24 -4.49
N PRO A 153 13.44 1.99 -3.95
CA PRO A 153 13.97 1.75 -2.61
C PRO A 153 12.84 1.79 -1.57
N THR A 154 12.72 0.74 -0.78
CA THR A 154 11.53 0.51 0.05
C THR A 154 11.90 0.18 1.48
N GLU A 155 11.29 0.86 2.44
CA GLU A 155 11.28 0.50 3.86
C GLU A 155 9.97 -0.22 4.18
N ILE A 156 10.04 -1.34 4.89
CA ILE A 156 8.88 -2.12 5.29
C ILE A 156 8.82 -2.19 6.81
N LEU A 157 7.70 -1.74 7.38
CA LEU A 157 7.31 -2.03 8.75
C LEU A 157 6.34 -3.20 8.74
N TYR A 158 6.74 -4.32 9.35
CA TYR A 158 5.97 -5.56 9.38
C TYR A 158 5.61 -5.94 10.80
N ALA A 159 4.36 -6.28 11.02
CA ALA A 159 3.85 -6.78 12.28
C ALA A 159 4.11 -8.29 12.39
N GLU A 160 4.78 -8.74 13.47
CA GLU A 160 5.15 -10.15 13.64
C GLU A 160 3.94 -11.10 13.60
N LYS A 161 2.78 -10.65 14.12
CA LYS A 161 1.52 -11.42 14.15
C LYS A 161 0.58 -11.06 12.99
N ASP A 162 1.14 -10.55 11.90
CA ASP A 162 0.33 -10.29 10.70
C ASP A 162 -0.28 -11.60 10.17
N ASN A 163 -1.59 -11.60 9.99
CA ASN A 163 -2.36 -12.77 9.55
C ASN A 163 -2.77 -12.69 8.06
N LEU A 164 -2.45 -11.61 7.37
CA LEU A 164 -2.76 -11.40 5.95
C LEU A 164 -1.53 -11.58 5.05
N THR A 165 -0.36 -11.17 5.52
CA THR A 165 0.91 -11.36 4.81
C THR A 165 1.85 -12.21 5.66
N SER A 166 2.27 -13.37 5.16
CA SER A 166 3.19 -14.22 5.89
C SER A 166 4.58 -13.62 5.96
N ARG A 167 5.32 -13.90 7.04
CA ARG A 167 6.72 -13.51 7.19
C ARG A 167 7.57 -13.95 6.00
N ASN A 168 7.35 -15.16 5.52
CA ASN A 168 8.07 -15.70 4.37
C ASN A 168 7.83 -14.85 3.09
N THR A 169 6.60 -14.38 2.86
CA THR A 169 6.28 -13.49 1.73
C THR A 169 7.07 -12.19 1.83
N VAL A 170 7.14 -11.60 3.03
CA VAL A 170 7.90 -10.35 3.25
C VAL A 170 9.40 -10.56 3.03
N GLU A 171 9.96 -11.64 3.60
CA GLU A 171 11.39 -11.97 3.44
C GLU A 171 11.77 -12.28 1.99
N GLN A 172 10.90 -12.94 1.22
CA GLN A 172 11.08 -13.15 -0.22
C GLN A 172 11.06 -11.82 -0.98
N PHE A 173 10.14 -10.92 -0.65
CA PHE A 173 10.12 -9.59 -1.25
C PHE A 173 11.41 -8.83 -0.96
N VAL A 174 11.85 -8.77 0.30
CA VAL A 174 13.09 -8.09 0.70
C VAL A 174 14.32 -8.68 0.00
N SER A 175 14.40 -10.00 -0.15
CA SER A 175 15.53 -10.66 -0.81
C SER A 175 15.62 -10.40 -2.32
N SER A 176 14.49 -10.08 -2.95
CA SER A 176 14.38 -9.89 -4.42
C SER A 176 14.28 -8.43 -4.85
N HIS A 177 14.14 -7.50 -3.90
CA HIS A 177 13.98 -6.07 -4.15
C HIS A 177 14.97 -5.24 -3.33
N ASN A 178 15.16 -3.98 -3.70
CA ASN A 178 15.91 -3.03 -2.87
C ASN A 178 15.03 -2.58 -1.69
N ALA A 179 14.93 -3.43 -0.67
CA ALA A 179 14.05 -3.23 0.46
C ALA A 179 14.72 -3.56 1.80
N HIS A 180 14.33 -2.84 2.85
CA HIS A 180 14.69 -3.09 4.24
C HIS A 180 13.46 -3.47 5.05
N LEU A 181 13.65 -4.37 6.03
CA LEU A 181 12.58 -4.88 6.87
C LEU A 181 12.81 -4.48 8.32
N THR A 182 11.84 -3.79 8.89
CA THR A 182 11.70 -3.60 10.34
C THR A 182 10.52 -4.44 10.82
N VAL A 183 10.73 -5.25 11.84
CA VAL A 183 9.69 -6.10 12.42
C VAL A 183 9.31 -5.55 13.78
N MET A 184 8.04 -5.27 13.96
CA MET A 184 7.49 -5.00 15.28
C MET A 184 7.14 -6.33 15.96
N GLU A 185 7.87 -6.68 17.00
CA GLU A 185 7.59 -7.85 17.82
C GLU A 185 6.21 -7.72 18.46
N ASN A 186 5.45 -8.82 18.45
CA ASN A 186 4.06 -8.86 18.89
C ASN A 186 3.08 -7.90 18.19
N GLY A 187 3.51 -7.15 17.16
CA GLY A 187 2.65 -6.28 16.38
C GLY A 187 1.57 -7.08 15.63
N GLU A 188 0.42 -6.48 15.45
CA GLU A 188 -0.70 -7.02 14.67
C GLU A 188 -0.88 -6.20 13.39
N HIS A 189 -1.50 -6.77 12.38
CA HIS A 189 -1.66 -6.14 11.06
C HIS A 189 -2.18 -4.69 11.13
N TRP A 190 -3.08 -4.41 12.07
CA TRP A 190 -3.77 -3.11 12.17
C TRP A 190 -3.01 -2.03 12.94
N PHE A 191 -1.95 -2.34 13.67
CA PHE A 191 -1.22 -1.35 14.49
C PHE A 191 -2.16 -0.46 15.30
N HIS A 192 -2.98 -1.04 16.19
CA HIS A 192 -4.08 -0.33 16.84
C HIS A 192 -3.88 -0.03 18.33
N THR A 193 -2.86 -0.60 18.96
CA THR A 193 -2.54 -0.30 20.37
C THR A 193 -1.59 0.91 20.47
N ASP A 194 -1.60 1.60 21.63
CA ASP A 194 -0.70 2.73 21.85
C ASP A 194 0.78 2.36 21.67
N GLU A 195 1.18 1.15 22.07
CA GLU A 195 2.54 0.62 21.86
C GLU A 195 2.84 0.47 20.36
N GLN A 196 1.91 -0.08 19.61
CA GLN A 196 2.06 -0.29 18.16
C GLN A 196 2.06 1.03 17.38
N LEU A 197 1.30 2.03 17.84
CA LEU A 197 1.23 3.34 17.19
C LEU A 197 2.46 4.22 17.47
N ASN A 198 3.20 3.93 18.56
CA ASN A 198 4.40 4.67 18.96
C ASN A 198 5.72 3.99 18.56
N PHE A 199 5.66 2.83 17.89
CA PHE A 199 6.81 2.11 17.36
C PHE A 199 7.35 2.76 16.09
#